data_90fe5aca2863b3a4afd0910cede71131
#
_entry.id   90fe5aca2863b3a4afd0910cede71131
#
_cell.length_a   1.000
_cell.length_b   1.000
_cell.length_c   1.000
_cell.angle_alpha   90.00
_cell.angle_beta   90.00
_cell.angle_gamma   90.00
#
_symmetry.space_group_name_H-M   'P 1'
#
loop_
_entity.id
_entity.type
_entity.pdbx_description
1 polymer ?
#
loop_
_entity_poly.entity_id
_entity_poly.type
_entity_poly.pdbx_seq_one_letter_code
_entity_poly.pdbx_strand_id
1 'polypeptide(L)'
;MSAPNEKTPQDDGHESEPEMLEADEVGEEVNVDDEDMPMDSDDENEEINLQNDSVAYFDAHKDSVFAIAQHPVHPTLIATGGSEGDADDAPGKGYLLSTAAAASRPVLPASFSGDAAQPQSTELQFIYPIDGHTDSINALAFTLPKGDFLVSGGMDGKLRVHALRVNSPTAEAASVQIKFIAEAQEVPEINWIAACPSPKYPNTIAIGASDNSVWVYTIDIAAGGGNPANCLQLVQTYWLHQAPVTAGAWTPDGNFLCTVSEDASLYVWDVWGEAAAAGLVESNGQTTVSLTAEDQRFVVEGGLYSVAVDPKGTLVAVGGAGGAIRIVSLPRLASSAQAGKGGKSKSASDVVGGGQILAALQTASDSIEALSFTTAAGGPGQISTLLAAGSVDGSVTVFDAGRRFAVRRSLVGAHEDFSVVKVEFVKNSWLLTTCGMDGVVRRWDLRAQDGGLVKEWKGHRGDGEGGGVLGFVQGETGERVVTAGDDGVVLVFEA
;
A
#
# COMPACT_ATOMS: atom_id res chain seq x y z
N MET A 1 68.35 -18.35 31.70
CA MET A 1 68.96 -18.72 30.42
C MET A 1 68.15 -18.03 29.34
N SER A 2 68.56 -16.90 29.01
CA SER A 2 69.14 -16.40 27.74
C SER A 2 68.14 -16.30 26.64
N ALA A 3 67.81 -15.06 26.36
CA ALA A 3 67.25 -14.58 25.08
C ALA A 3 68.26 -14.75 23.94
N PRO A 4 67.83 -14.64 22.69
CA PRO A 4 68.32 -13.50 21.93
C PRO A 4 67.27 -12.70 21.15
N ASN A 5 67.54 -11.50 21.20
CA ASN A 5 67.38 -10.30 20.40
C ASN A 5 67.37 -10.52 18.87
N GLU A 6 66.37 -10.00 18.16
CA GLU A 6 66.49 -9.68 16.74
C GLU A 6 65.80 -8.38 16.37
N LYS A 7 66.50 -7.64 15.55
CA LYS A 7 66.42 -6.21 15.21
C LYS A 7 65.27 -5.89 14.28
N THR A 8 64.64 -4.75 14.50
CA THR A 8 63.84 -3.97 13.55
C THR A 8 64.74 -3.34 12.48
N PRO A 9 64.33 -3.27 11.20
CA PRO A 9 64.79 -2.28 10.25
C PRO A 9 63.87 -1.05 10.26
N GLN A 10 64.49 0.12 10.39
CA GLN A 10 63.92 1.42 10.01
C GLN A 10 63.73 1.45 8.49
N ASP A 11 62.56 1.91 8.05
CA ASP A 11 62.29 2.30 6.69
C ASP A 11 62.10 3.81 6.64
N ASP A 12 63.02 4.48 5.93
CA ASP A 12 63.02 5.93 5.73
C ASP A 12 62.00 6.29 4.66
N GLY A 13 60.92 6.91 5.07
CA GLY A 13 59.91 7.49 4.19
C GLY A 13 60.44 8.76 3.52
N HIS A 14 60.66 8.69 2.21
CA HIS A 14 60.79 9.86 1.35
C HIS A 14 59.40 10.27 0.88
N GLU A 15 58.86 11.34 1.42
CA GLU A 15 57.75 12.10 0.84
C GLU A 15 58.30 12.87 -0.37
N SER A 16 57.86 12.55 -1.57
CA SER A 16 58.04 13.36 -2.77
C SER A 16 56.88 14.33 -2.90
N GLU A 17 57.15 15.61 -2.71
CA GLU A 17 56.26 16.72 -3.03
C GLU A 17 56.02 16.77 -4.56
N PRO A 18 54.81 17.14 -5.05
CA PRO A 18 54.58 17.33 -6.48
C PRO A 18 55.27 18.63 -6.96
N GLU A 19 56.16 18.50 -7.91
CA GLU A 19 56.76 19.62 -8.64
C GLU A 19 55.69 20.41 -9.38
N MET A 20 55.57 21.70 -9.02
CA MET A 20 54.79 22.67 -9.80
C MET A 20 55.60 23.08 -11.03
N LEU A 21 55.06 22.89 -12.22
CA LEU A 21 55.63 23.39 -13.46
C LEU A 21 55.56 24.93 -13.49
N GLU A 22 56.71 25.54 -13.78
CA GLU A 22 56.83 26.99 -13.93
C GLU A 22 56.17 27.47 -15.21
N ALA A 23 55.60 28.70 -15.19
CA ALA A 23 54.68 29.27 -16.17
C ALA A 23 55.34 29.68 -17.53
N ASP A 24 56.58 29.32 -17.76
CA ASP A 24 57.36 29.84 -18.92
C ASP A 24 57.53 28.84 -20.10
N GLU A 25 56.87 27.66 -20.08
CA GLU A 25 56.99 26.68 -21.17
C GLU A 25 55.69 26.51 -22.01
N VAL A 26 54.88 27.54 -22.12
CA VAL A 26 53.76 27.51 -23.06
C VAL A 26 53.98 28.51 -24.18
N GLY A 27 54.79 28.10 -25.12
CA GLY A 27 55.07 28.82 -26.36
C GLY A 27 54.60 28.02 -27.56
N GLU A 28 53.28 28.03 -27.85
CA GLU A 28 52.76 27.86 -29.22
C GLU A 28 51.41 28.59 -29.31
N GLU A 29 51.44 29.77 -29.94
CA GLU A 29 50.24 30.46 -30.41
C GLU A 29 49.58 29.63 -31.50
N VAL A 30 48.44 29.02 -31.21
CA VAL A 30 47.53 28.50 -32.22
C VAL A 30 46.66 29.66 -32.70
N ASN A 31 46.91 30.17 -33.88
CA ASN A 31 46.00 31.04 -34.62
C ASN A 31 44.72 30.26 -34.94
N VAL A 32 43.66 30.58 -34.24
CA VAL A 32 42.32 30.16 -34.57
C VAL A 32 41.76 31.21 -35.53
N ASP A 33 41.67 30.88 -36.82
CA ASP A 33 40.84 31.63 -37.75
C ASP A 33 39.39 31.62 -37.26
N ASP A 34 38.87 32.84 -37.05
CA ASP A 34 37.45 33.09 -36.78
C ASP A 34 36.64 32.70 -38.05
N GLU A 35 36.26 31.42 -38.17
CA GLU A 35 35.08 31.06 -38.92
C GLU A 35 33.91 30.93 -37.93
N ASP A 36 32.99 31.91 -37.96
CA ASP A 36 31.67 31.86 -37.34
C ASP A 36 30.95 30.58 -37.77
N MET A 37 31.13 29.51 -36.99
CA MET A 37 30.19 28.40 -37.00
C MET A 37 28.96 28.82 -36.25
N PRO A 38 27.79 28.88 -36.90
CA PRO A 38 26.54 29.07 -36.13
C PRO A 38 26.44 27.89 -35.17
N MET A 39 26.39 28.15 -33.88
CA MET A 39 25.87 27.21 -32.93
C MET A 39 24.40 26.96 -33.32
N ASP A 40 24.16 25.91 -34.07
CA ASP A 40 22.84 25.27 -34.07
C ASP A 40 22.62 24.78 -32.66
N SER A 41 21.96 25.64 -31.86
CA SER A 41 21.24 25.17 -30.72
C SER A 41 20.00 24.44 -31.28
N ASP A 42 20.19 23.19 -31.64
CA ASP A 42 19.11 22.22 -31.66
C ASP A 42 18.61 22.10 -30.22
N ASP A 43 17.95 23.17 -29.74
CA ASP A 43 16.88 23.03 -28.80
C ASP A 43 15.77 22.26 -29.55
N GLU A 44 15.99 20.98 -29.78
CA GLU A 44 14.91 20.07 -29.91
C GLU A 44 14.15 20.18 -28.58
N ASN A 45 13.19 21.10 -28.54
CA ASN A 45 12.03 20.97 -27.68
C ASN A 45 11.44 19.60 -28.05
N GLU A 46 11.95 18.53 -27.48
CA GLU A 46 11.20 17.30 -27.33
C GLU A 46 9.96 17.74 -26.54
N GLU A 47 8.90 18.10 -27.27
CA GLU A 47 7.57 18.15 -26.70
C GLU A 47 7.35 16.74 -26.12
N ILE A 48 7.60 16.57 -24.82
CA ILE A 48 7.28 15.37 -24.08
C ILE A 48 5.75 15.24 -24.20
N ASN A 49 5.33 14.49 -25.20
CA ASN A 49 3.92 14.26 -25.47
C ASN A 49 3.42 13.28 -24.39
N LEU A 50 3.18 13.80 -23.18
CA LEU A 50 2.66 13.05 -22.06
C LEU A 50 1.29 12.52 -22.46
N GLN A 51 1.24 11.24 -22.78
CA GLN A 51 0.00 10.54 -23.02
C GLN A 51 -0.82 10.57 -21.72
N ASN A 52 -2.01 11.17 -21.75
CA ASN A 52 -2.94 11.19 -20.64
C ASN A 52 -4.23 10.43 -21.01
N ASP A 53 -4.40 9.24 -20.42
CA ASP A 53 -5.56 8.37 -20.63
C ASP A 53 -6.69 8.63 -19.63
N SER A 54 -6.54 9.61 -18.72
CA SER A 54 -7.55 9.91 -17.70
C SER A 54 -8.82 10.50 -18.30
N VAL A 55 -9.96 10.18 -17.69
CA VAL A 55 -11.27 10.77 -17.99
C VAL A 55 -11.58 11.95 -17.09
N ALA A 56 -10.95 12.02 -15.92
CA ALA A 56 -11.04 13.12 -14.98
C ALA A 56 -9.76 13.24 -14.15
N TYR A 57 -9.52 14.43 -13.61
CA TYR A 57 -8.38 14.72 -12.76
C TYR A 57 -8.76 15.65 -11.60
N PHE A 58 -7.92 15.63 -10.55
CA PHE A 58 -7.96 16.57 -9.45
C PHE A 58 -6.52 16.95 -9.07
N ASP A 59 -6.23 18.24 -9.05
CA ASP A 59 -4.87 18.80 -8.93
C ASP A 59 -4.75 19.87 -7.82
N ALA A 60 -5.64 19.84 -6.82
CA ALA A 60 -5.59 20.80 -5.74
C ALA A 60 -4.57 20.46 -4.63
N HIS A 61 -3.98 19.26 -4.64
CA HIS A 61 -2.82 18.97 -3.82
C HIS A 61 -1.60 19.74 -4.33
N LYS A 62 -0.73 20.18 -3.43
CA LYS A 62 0.46 20.95 -3.80
C LYS A 62 1.71 20.09 -3.91
N ASP A 63 1.62 18.86 -3.40
CA ASP A 63 2.69 17.92 -3.34
C ASP A 63 2.11 16.49 -3.31
N SER A 64 2.94 15.49 -3.13
CA SER A 64 2.64 14.06 -3.18
C SER A 64 1.35 13.67 -2.46
N VAL A 65 0.55 12.83 -3.12
CA VAL A 65 -0.67 12.23 -2.55
C VAL A 65 -0.36 10.83 -2.04
N PHE A 66 -0.01 10.70 -0.78
CA PHE A 66 0.44 9.43 -0.17
C PHE A 66 -0.68 8.43 0.08
N ALA A 67 -1.89 8.91 0.37
CA ALA A 67 -3.00 8.05 0.76
C ALA A 67 -4.22 8.25 -0.12
N ILE A 68 -4.87 7.14 -0.47
CA ILE A 68 -6.14 7.12 -1.19
C ILE A 68 -7.06 6.04 -0.60
N ALA A 69 -8.31 6.38 -0.36
CA ALA A 69 -9.33 5.45 0.13
C ALA A 69 -10.65 5.62 -0.63
N GLN A 70 -11.36 4.51 -0.85
CA GLN A 70 -12.65 4.47 -1.52
C GLN A 70 -13.76 4.09 -0.54
N HIS A 71 -14.91 4.76 -0.63
CA HIS A 71 -16.05 4.48 0.22
C HIS A 71 -16.64 3.09 -0.10
N PRO A 72 -16.88 2.22 0.91
CA PRO A 72 -17.24 0.83 0.67
C PRO A 72 -18.61 0.63 0.01
N VAL A 73 -19.55 1.58 0.17
CA VAL A 73 -20.91 1.48 -0.38
C VAL A 73 -21.11 2.42 -1.56
N HIS A 74 -20.39 3.54 -1.59
CA HIS A 74 -20.48 4.55 -2.66
C HIS A 74 -19.12 4.67 -3.35
N PRO A 75 -18.82 3.81 -4.35
CA PRO A 75 -17.49 3.74 -4.96
C PRO A 75 -17.08 4.99 -5.74
N THR A 76 -17.99 5.92 -5.97
CA THR A 76 -17.69 7.24 -6.54
C THR A 76 -17.12 8.22 -5.51
N LEU A 77 -17.23 7.95 -4.20
CA LEU A 77 -16.63 8.78 -3.17
C LEU A 77 -15.22 8.30 -2.85
N ILE A 78 -14.26 9.19 -3.02
CA ILE A 78 -12.83 8.95 -2.84
C ILE A 78 -12.29 9.97 -1.84
N ALA A 79 -11.49 9.53 -0.89
CA ALA A 79 -10.69 10.38 -0.02
C ALA A 79 -9.23 10.29 -0.42
N THR A 80 -8.55 11.42 -0.46
CA THR A 80 -7.12 11.54 -0.75
C THR A 80 -6.42 12.31 0.35
N GLY A 81 -5.15 12.04 0.60
CA GLY A 81 -4.36 12.70 1.62
C GLY A 81 -2.89 12.75 1.24
N GLY A 82 -2.22 13.84 1.59
CA GLY A 82 -0.82 14.04 1.25
C GLY A 82 -0.22 15.21 2.00
N SER A 83 0.82 15.80 1.44
CA SER A 83 1.49 17.01 1.91
C SER A 83 0.92 18.26 1.22
N GLU A 84 1.07 19.43 1.85
CA GLU A 84 0.76 20.76 1.26
C GLU A 84 2.01 21.47 0.72
N GLY A 85 3.14 20.80 0.64
CA GLY A 85 4.39 21.33 0.10
C GLY A 85 5.57 20.42 0.35
N ASP A 86 6.70 20.78 -0.23
CA ASP A 86 7.98 20.08 -0.23
C ASP A 86 8.88 20.35 1.00
N ALA A 87 8.41 21.18 1.92
CA ALA A 87 9.14 21.46 3.16
C ALA A 87 8.94 20.35 4.19
N ASP A 88 9.97 20.00 4.96
CA ASP A 88 9.92 18.95 5.99
C ASP A 88 8.83 19.15 7.07
N ASP A 89 8.36 20.39 7.25
CA ASP A 89 7.30 20.78 8.18
C ASP A 89 6.00 21.21 7.49
N ALA A 90 5.82 20.84 6.22
CA ALA A 90 4.60 21.16 5.48
C ALA A 90 3.38 20.45 6.11
N PRO A 91 2.26 21.17 6.31
CA PRO A 91 1.08 20.56 6.91
C PRO A 91 0.46 19.52 5.98
N GLY A 92 -0.14 18.50 6.57
CA GLY A 92 -0.89 17.49 5.85
C GLY A 92 -2.29 17.98 5.47
N LYS A 93 -2.70 17.69 4.26
CA LYS A 93 -4.04 17.98 3.78
C LYS A 93 -4.61 16.85 2.94
N GLY A 94 -5.91 16.69 3.04
CA GLY A 94 -6.64 15.74 2.22
C GLY A 94 -7.93 16.33 1.69
N TYR A 95 -8.58 15.57 0.81
CA TYR A 95 -9.82 15.96 0.19
C TYR A 95 -10.77 14.77 0.05
N LEU A 96 -12.06 15.02 0.26
CA LEU A 96 -13.12 14.11 -0.16
C LEU A 96 -13.65 14.56 -1.51
N LEU A 97 -13.64 13.67 -2.49
CA LEU A 97 -14.02 13.90 -3.87
C LEU A 97 -15.19 13.02 -4.28
N SER A 98 -15.93 13.43 -5.33
CA SER A 98 -16.84 12.55 -6.04
C SER A 98 -16.43 12.40 -7.50
N THR A 99 -16.20 11.17 -7.93
CA THR A 99 -15.93 10.84 -9.34
C THR A 99 -17.20 10.68 -10.16
N ALA A 100 -18.39 10.94 -9.60
CA ALA A 100 -19.67 10.82 -10.30
C ALA A 100 -19.80 11.78 -11.49
N ALA A 101 -19.11 12.93 -11.41
CA ALA A 101 -19.06 13.92 -12.49
C ALA A 101 -18.10 13.54 -13.64
N ALA A 102 -17.21 12.55 -13.42
CA ALA A 102 -16.36 12.04 -14.48
C ALA A 102 -17.21 11.35 -15.53
N ALA A 103 -17.53 12.06 -16.61
CA ALA A 103 -18.27 11.53 -17.73
C ALA A 103 -17.44 10.45 -18.43
N SER A 104 -18.09 9.34 -18.82
CA SER A 104 -17.49 8.41 -19.78
C SER A 104 -17.12 9.19 -21.05
N ARG A 105 -15.91 9.00 -21.55
CA ARG A 105 -15.50 9.63 -22.83
C ARG A 105 -16.52 9.24 -23.90
N PRO A 106 -17.04 10.20 -24.68
CA PRO A 106 -17.89 9.87 -25.80
C PRO A 106 -17.10 8.97 -26.76
N VAL A 107 -17.63 7.83 -27.09
CA VAL A 107 -17.08 6.96 -28.13
C VAL A 107 -17.30 7.69 -29.45
N LEU A 108 -16.24 8.35 -29.96
CA LEU A 108 -16.30 8.96 -31.27
C LEU A 108 -16.32 7.86 -32.33
N PRO A 109 -17.21 7.91 -33.34
CA PRO A 109 -17.19 6.96 -34.43
C PRO A 109 -15.82 6.95 -35.11
N ALA A 110 -15.36 5.78 -35.57
CA ALA A 110 -14.08 5.63 -36.30
C ALA A 110 -14.00 6.49 -37.60
N SER A 111 -15.12 7.05 -38.06
CA SER A 111 -15.23 7.97 -39.19
C SER A 111 -14.98 9.44 -38.82
N PHE A 112 -14.76 9.76 -37.56
CA PHE A 112 -14.48 11.12 -37.13
C PHE A 112 -12.99 11.46 -37.36
N SER A 113 -12.68 11.89 -38.55
CA SER A 113 -11.35 12.39 -38.95
C SER A 113 -11.38 13.94 -38.97
N GLY A 114 -11.36 14.58 -37.85
CA GLY A 114 -11.21 16.01 -37.74
C GLY A 114 -10.05 16.32 -36.77
N ASP A 115 -9.39 17.47 -36.94
CA ASP A 115 -8.48 18.07 -35.97
C ASP A 115 -9.26 18.41 -34.67
N ALA A 116 -9.95 17.39 -34.12
CA ALA A 116 -10.66 17.53 -32.89
C ALA A 116 -9.61 17.48 -31.77
N ALA A 117 -9.55 18.56 -31.01
CA ALA A 117 -8.88 18.60 -29.73
C ALA A 117 -9.12 17.29 -28.99
N GLN A 118 -8.08 16.70 -28.43
CA GLN A 118 -8.20 15.50 -27.60
C GLN A 118 -9.35 15.69 -26.62
N PRO A 119 -10.19 14.68 -26.35
CA PRO A 119 -11.28 14.83 -25.40
C PRO A 119 -10.68 15.28 -24.07
N GLN A 120 -11.05 16.48 -23.63
CA GLN A 120 -10.51 17.08 -22.42
C GLN A 120 -10.95 16.25 -21.22
N SER A 121 -10.02 15.96 -20.34
CA SER A 121 -10.28 15.36 -19.04
C SER A 121 -11.14 16.30 -18.18
N THR A 122 -12.06 15.76 -17.39
CA THR A 122 -12.94 16.56 -16.54
C THR A 122 -12.24 16.91 -15.23
N GLU A 123 -12.15 18.20 -14.90
CA GLU A 123 -11.68 18.61 -13.59
C GLU A 123 -12.71 18.26 -12.51
N LEU A 124 -12.26 17.60 -11.46
CA LEU A 124 -13.09 17.26 -10.31
C LEU A 124 -13.03 18.35 -9.25
N GLN A 125 -14.16 18.57 -8.56
CA GLN A 125 -14.22 19.48 -7.43
C GLN A 125 -14.29 18.66 -6.12
N PHE A 126 -13.61 19.13 -5.07
CA PHE A 126 -13.70 18.50 -3.78
C PHE A 126 -15.03 18.83 -3.08
N ILE A 127 -15.51 17.90 -2.27
CA ILE A 127 -16.70 18.03 -1.44
C ILE A 127 -16.33 18.65 -0.09
N TYR A 128 -15.18 18.20 0.47
CA TYR A 128 -14.75 18.57 1.80
C TYR A 128 -13.22 18.50 1.92
N PRO A 129 -12.56 19.51 2.50
CA PRO A 129 -11.15 19.45 2.83
C PRO A 129 -10.94 18.72 4.16
N ILE A 130 -9.93 17.86 4.22
CA ILE A 130 -9.47 17.19 5.44
C ILE A 130 -8.28 17.98 5.96
N ASP A 131 -8.55 18.91 6.87
CA ASP A 131 -7.56 19.83 7.44
C ASP A 131 -7.18 19.42 8.87
N GLY A 132 -6.10 20.00 9.41
CA GLY A 132 -5.73 19.94 10.83
C GLY A 132 -4.62 18.97 11.18
N HIS A 133 -4.06 18.26 10.20
CA HIS A 133 -2.78 17.61 10.33
C HIS A 133 -1.65 18.64 10.23
N THR A 134 -0.63 18.49 11.08
CA THR A 134 0.55 19.39 11.09
C THR A 134 1.72 18.80 10.32
N ASP A 135 1.56 17.58 9.80
CA ASP A 135 2.47 16.87 8.93
C ASP A 135 1.65 16.00 7.98
N SER A 136 2.27 15.40 6.97
CA SER A 136 1.67 14.66 5.87
C SER A 136 0.64 13.62 6.31
N ILE A 137 -0.47 13.54 5.56
CA ILE A 137 -1.47 12.47 5.72
C ILE A 137 -1.01 11.27 4.90
N ASN A 138 -0.52 10.24 5.56
CA ASN A 138 -0.02 9.02 4.93
C ASN A 138 -0.96 7.81 5.03
N ALA A 139 -2.04 7.91 5.80
CA ALA A 139 -3.00 6.83 5.96
C ALA A 139 -4.45 7.33 5.97
N LEU A 140 -5.32 6.70 5.18
CA LEU A 140 -6.75 6.99 5.09
C LEU A 140 -7.56 5.69 5.08
N ALA A 141 -8.68 5.68 5.78
CA ALA A 141 -9.62 4.58 5.71
C ALA A 141 -11.07 5.05 5.91
N PHE A 142 -12.01 4.47 5.15
CA PHE A 142 -13.41 4.49 5.52
C PHE A 142 -13.69 3.30 6.44
N THR A 143 -14.47 3.52 7.48
CA THR A 143 -14.87 2.43 8.37
C THR A 143 -15.81 1.44 7.66
N LEU A 144 -15.73 0.18 8.04
CA LEU A 144 -16.55 -0.88 7.47
C LEU A 144 -17.68 -1.30 8.45
N PRO A 145 -18.79 -1.84 7.91
CA PRO A 145 -19.09 -2.13 6.51
C PRO A 145 -19.72 -0.97 5.72
N LYS A 146 -20.13 0.12 6.37
CA LYS A 146 -21.00 1.14 5.75
C LYS A 146 -20.27 2.41 5.30
N GLY A 147 -19.07 2.69 5.82
CA GLY A 147 -18.39 3.96 5.58
C GLY A 147 -18.95 5.12 6.38
N ASP A 148 -19.53 4.85 7.56
CA ASP A 148 -20.13 5.90 8.40
C ASP A 148 -19.10 6.94 8.88
N PHE A 149 -17.82 6.58 8.87
CA PHE A 149 -16.72 7.46 9.24
C PHE A 149 -15.56 7.37 8.24
N LEU A 150 -14.94 8.52 7.99
CA LEU A 150 -13.64 8.64 7.34
C LEU A 150 -12.60 8.92 8.42
N VAL A 151 -11.51 8.19 8.39
CA VAL A 151 -10.40 8.31 9.35
C VAL A 151 -9.13 8.64 8.60
N SER A 152 -8.39 9.65 9.08
CA SER A 152 -7.08 10.01 8.57
C SER A 152 -6.02 9.86 9.66
N GLY A 153 -4.84 9.38 9.28
CA GLY A 153 -3.65 9.28 10.09
C GLY A 153 -2.51 10.03 9.42
N GLY A 154 -1.74 10.76 10.20
CA GLY A 154 -0.63 11.56 9.71
C GLY A 154 0.70 11.17 10.35
N MET A 155 1.79 11.67 9.74
CA MET A 155 3.12 11.62 10.31
C MET A 155 3.26 12.49 11.57
N ASP A 156 2.26 13.34 11.84
CA ASP A 156 2.10 14.08 13.10
C ASP A 156 1.55 13.23 14.26
N GLY A 157 1.31 11.95 14.03
CA GLY A 157 0.73 11.02 15.01
C GLY A 157 -0.75 11.23 15.31
N LYS A 158 -1.41 12.17 14.65
CA LYS A 158 -2.85 12.42 14.86
C LYS A 158 -3.70 11.41 14.10
N LEU A 159 -4.67 10.85 14.81
CA LEU A 159 -5.77 10.08 14.26
C LEU A 159 -7.02 10.96 14.28
N ARG A 160 -7.52 11.37 13.11
CA ARG A 160 -8.67 12.27 12.98
C ARG A 160 -9.88 11.53 12.41
N VAL A 161 -11.04 11.77 12.99
CA VAL A 161 -12.30 11.10 12.64
C VAL A 161 -13.30 12.10 12.10
N HIS A 162 -13.86 11.81 10.94
CA HIS A 162 -14.92 12.58 10.32
C HIS A 162 -16.17 11.72 10.17
N ALA A 163 -17.31 12.16 10.71
CA ALA A 163 -18.58 11.49 10.50
C ALA A 163 -19.12 11.79 9.11
N LEU A 164 -19.54 10.76 8.39
CA LEU A 164 -20.02 10.84 7.02
C LEU A 164 -21.45 10.32 6.90
N ARG A 165 -22.28 11.03 6.14
CA ARG A 165 -23.62 10.58 5.75
C ARG A 165 -23.84 10.88 4.26
N VAL A 166 -24.29 9.88 3.54
CA VAL A 166 -24.67 10.00 2.12
C VAL A 166 -26.16 9.80 1.98
N ASN A 167 -26.86 10.84 1.52
CA ASN A 167 -28.32 10.87 1.43
C ASN A 167 -28.86 10.48 0.02
N SER A 168 -27.99 10.16 -0.93
CA SER A 168 -28.35 9.76 -2.28
C SER A 168 -27.53 8.54 -2.73
N PRO A 169 -28.10 7.60 -3.47
CA PRO A 169 -27.35 6.46 -4.00
C PRO A 169 -26.27 6.85 -5.03
N THR A 170 -26.44 8.01 -5.68
CA THR A 170 -25.46 8.52 -6.67
C THR A 170 -24.26 9.24 -6.03
N ALA A 171 -24.33 9.50 -4.70
CA ALA A 171 -23.30 10.19 -3.96
C ALA A 171 -22.83 11.51 -4.62
N GLU A 172 -23.79 12.26 -5.18
CA GLU A 172 -23.52 13.61 -5.68
C GLU A 172 -23.11 14.54 -4.53
N ALA A 173 -22.23 15.48 -4.80
CA ALA A 173 -21.64 16.37 -3.80
C ALA A 173 -22.67 17.00 -2.86
N ALA A 174 -23.82 17.44 -3.38
CA ALA A 174 -24.91 18.04 -2.60
C ALA A 174 -25.61 17.08 -1.63
N SER A 175 -25.44 15.76 -1.81
CA SER A 175 -26.03 14.71 -0.96
C SER A 175 -25.12 14.22 0.14
N VAL A 176 -23.85 14.62 0.14
CA VAL A 176 -22.83 14.18 1.09
C VAL A 176 -22.71 15.18 2.23
N GLN A 177 -22.85 14.71 3.46
CA GLN A 177 -22.61 15.47 4.67
C GLN A 177 -21.44 14.85 5.40
N ILE A 178 -20.38 15.64 5.61
CA ILE A 178 -19.19 15.23 6.35
C ILE A 178 -18.84 16.29 7.38
N LYS A 179 -18.37 15.85 8.56
CA LYS A 179 -18.00 16.72 9.65
C LYS A 179 -16.89 16.08 10.48
N PHE A 180 -15.84 16.83 10.80
CA PHE A 180 -14.86 16.48 11.83
C PHE A 180 -15.56 16.30 13.18
N ILE A 181 -15.22 15.23 13.93
CA ILE A 181 -15.86 14.92 15.21
C ILE A 181 -14.88 14.62 16.35
N ALA A 182 -13.74 14.00 16.08
CA ALA A 182 -12.80 13.59 17.11
C ALA A 182 -11.37 13.49 16.58
N GLU A 183 -10.43 13.61 17.52
CA GLU A 183 -9.00 13.46 17.30
C GLU A 183 -8.38 12.71 18.47
N ALA A 184 -7.38 11.88 18.22
CA ALA A 184 -6.50 11.28 19.20
C ALA A 184 -5.05 11.41 18.72
N GLN A 185 -4.10 11.55 19.67
CA GLN A 185 -2.68 11.61 19.38
C GLN A 185 -1.92 10.86 20.49
N GLU A 186 -1.77 9.57 20.32
CA GLU A 186 -1.17 8.66 21.30
C GLU A 186 0.21 8.16 20.84
N VAL A 187 0.54 8.38 19.57
CA VAL A 187 1.75 7.87 18.90
C VAL A 187 2.49 9.01 18.21
N PRO A 188 3.79 8.89 17.96
CA PRO A 188 4.54 9.93 17.24
C PRO A 188 4.14 10.01 15.77
N GLU A 189 3.94 8.87 15.10
CA GLU A 189 3.58 8.78 13.68
C GLU A 189 2.67 7.57 13.45
N ILE A 190 1.69 7.71 12.55
CA ILE A 190 0.81 6.62 12.13
C ILE A 190 1.28 6.13 10.77
N ASN A 191 1.79 4.89 10.71
CA ASN A 191 2.29 4.30 9.47
C ASN A 191 1.17 3.78 8.57
N TRP A 192 0.11 3.20 9.15
CA TRP A 192 -1.02 2.65 8.42
C TRP A 192 -2.30 2.61 9.26
N ILE A 193 -3.44 2.56 8.56
CA ILE A 193 -4.76 2.34 9.12
C ILE A 193 -5.44 1.19 8.39
N ALA A 194 -6.00 0.22 9.12
CA ALA A 194 -6.77 -0.87 8.57
C ALA A 194 -8.16 -0.96 9.21
N ALA A 195 -9.23 -0.87 8.42
CA ALA A 195 -10.60 -1.03 8.89
C ALA A 195 -10.97 -2.51 9.01
N CYS A 196 -11.60 -2.89 10.13
CA CYS A 196 -12.07 -4.24 10.37
C CYS A 196 -13.22 -4.59 9.41
N PRO A 197 -13.10 -5.67 8.59
CA PRO A 197 -14.10 -5.98 7.57
C PRO A 197 -15.37 -6.66 8.12
N SER A 198 -15.34 -7.08 9.37
CA SER A 198 -16.44 -7.85 9.97
C SER A 198 -17.62 -6.99 10.37
N PRO A 199 -18.83 -7.28 9.90
CA PRO A 199 -20.03 -6.59 10.37
C PRO A 199 -20.36 -6.85 11.85
N LYS A 200 -19.71 -7.83 12.49
CA LYS A 200 -19.80 -8.08 13.94
C LYS A 200 -19.14 -6.97 14.74
N TYR A 201 -18.09 -6.36 14.20
CA TYR A 201 -17.29 -5.31 14.82
C TYR A 201 -17.29 -4.04 13.94
N PRO A 202 -18.45 -3.41 13.73
CA PRO A 202 -18.58 -2.28 12.82
C PRO A 202 -17.77 -1.09 13.35
N ASN A 203 -17.29 -0.27 12.41
CA ASN A 203 -16.55 0.96 12.69
C ASN A 203 -15.31 0.75 13.58
N THR A 204 -14.71 -0.43 13.50
CA THR A 204 -13.45 -0.74 14.18
C THR A 204 -12.29 -0.55 13.22
N ILE A 205 -11.22 0.06 13.71
CA ILE A 205 -9.97 0.29 12.99
C ILE A 205 -8.78 -0.17 13.81
N ALA A 206 -7.71 -0.54 13.14
CA ALA A 206 -6.39 -0.72 13.73
C ALA A 206 -5.42 0.26 13.10
N ILE A 207 -4.47 0.75 13.89
CA ILE A 207 -3.34 1.56 13.42
C ILE A 207 -2.03 0.93 13.87
N GLY A 208 -1.01 1.05 13.05
CA GLY A 208 0.38 0.74 13.41
C GLY A 208 1.22 2.00 13.36
N ALA A 209 2.16 2.09 14.26
CA ALA A 209 2.92 3.30 14.52
C ALA A 209 4.44 3.10 14.43
N SER A 210 5.16 4.21 14.31
CA SER A 210 6.62 4.23 14.25
C SER A 210 7.28 3.90 15.60
N ASP A 211 6.55 4.01 16.72
CA ASP A 211 6.98 3.65 18.08
C ASP A 211 6.82 2.15 18.41
N ASN A 212 6.64 1.30 17.38
CA ASN A 212 6.47 -0.15 17.48
C ASN A 212 5.11 -0.61 18.06
N SER A 213 4.19 0.33 18.29
CA SER A 213 2.89 0.03 18.88
C SER A 213 1.80 -0.23 17.83
N VAL A 214 0.79 -1.01 18.24
CA VAL A 214 -0.44 -1.22 17.48
C VAL A 214 -1.62 -0.87 18.37
N TRP A 215 -2.54 -0.06 17.86
CA TRP A 215 -3.72 0.40 18.57
C TRP A 215 -4.99 0.01 17.83
N VAL A 216 -5.99 -0.44 18.56
CA VAL A 216 -7.30 -0.79 18.01
C VAL A 216 -8.38 0.07 18.65
N TYR A 217 -9.15 0.76 17.82
CA TYR A 217 -10.27 1.60 18.24
C TYR A 217 -11.58 1.17 17.60
N THR A 218 -12.66 1.32 18.33
CA THR A 218 -14.03 1.31 17.78
C THR A 218 -14.59 2.72 17.85
N ILE A 219 -15.19 3.20 16.76
CA ILE A 219 -15.81 4.51 16.70
C ILE A 219 -17.29 4.35 17.04
N ASP A 220 -17.69 4.79 18.23
CA ASP A 220 -19.07 4.71 18.75
C ASP A 220 -19.45 5.99 19.49
N ILE A 221 -20.29 6.79 18.84
CA ILE A 221 -20.79 8.06 19.43
C ILE A 221 -21.70 7.79 20.62
N ALA A 222 -22.46 6.68 20.63
CA ALA A 222 -23.36 6.34 21.71
C ALA A 222 -22.59 5.92 22.98
N ALA A 223 -21.54 5.12 22.85
CA ALA A 223 -20.64 4.75 23.94
C ALA A 223 -19.90 5.96 24.53
N GLY A 224 -19.62 6.98 23.70
CA GLY A 224 -19.08 8.27 24.15
C GLY A 224 -20.05 9.17 24.91
N GLY A 225 -21.20 8.64 25.36
CA GLY A 225 -22.24 9.41 26.05
C GLY A 225 -23.02 10.38 25.15
N GLY A 226 -23.00 10.14 23.84
CA GLY A 226 -23.59 11.00 22.81
C GLY A 226 -22.73 12.22 22.45
N ASN A 227 -21.58 12.41 23.08
CA ASN A 227 -20.60 13.43 22.68
C ASN A 227 -19.70 12.89 21.56
N PRO A 228 -19.77 13.46 20.34
CA PRO A 228 -18.94 13.00 19.23
C PRO A 228 -17.44 13.05 19.50
N ALA A 229 -16.97 14.00 20.31
CA ALA A 229 -15.54 14.12 20.67
C ALA A 229 -15.01 12.91 21.45
N ASN A 230 -15.88 12.12 22.08
CA ASN A 230 -15.54 10.93 22.86
C ASN A 230 -15.89 9.64 22.09
N CYS A 231 -16.04 9.68 20.79
CA CYS A 231 -16.48 8.53 20.00
C CYS A 231 -15.40 7.45 19.82
N LEU A 232 -14.12 7.80 19.97
CA LEU A 232 -13.01 6.85 19.90
C LEU A 232 -12.96 6.03 21.19
N GLN A 233 -13.31 4.76 21.08
CA GLN A 233 -13.24 3.80 22.18
C GLN A 233 -12.04 2.90 21.98
N LEU A 234 -11.05 2.99 22.87
CA LEU A 234 -9.88 2.12 22.84
C LEU A 234 -10.32 0.68 23.16
N VAL A 235 -10.00 -0.25 22.26
CA VAL A 235 -10.26 -1.68 22.40
C VAL A 235 -9.04 -2.38 22.96
N GLN A 236 -7.88 -2.24 22.30
CA GLN A 236 -6.62 -2.89 22.65
C GLN A 236 -5.41 -2.06 22.25
N THR A 237 -4.29 -2.29 22.95
CA THR A 237 -2.95 -1.81 22.57
C THR A 237 -1.95 -2.95 22.66
N TYR A 238 -0.99 -2.99 21.74
CA TYR A 238 0.03 -4.04 21.65
C TYR A 238 1.43 -3.43 21.49
N TRP A 239 2.44 -4.06 22.14
CA TRP A 239 3.78 -3.51 22.29
C TRP A 239 4.87 -4.57 22.13
N LEU A 240 4.65 -5.63 21.35
CA LEU A 240 5.63 -6.73 21.20
C LEU A 240 6.63 -6.50 20.07
N HIS A 241 6.31 -5.71 19.06
CA HIS A 241 7.24 -5.33 18.03
C HIS A 241 8.41 -4.52 18.60
N GLN A 242 9.60 -4.67 18.01
CA GLN A 242 10.82 -4.00 18.48
C GLN A 242 11.30 -2.92 17.50
N ALA A 243 10.60 -2.75 16.38
CA ALA A 243 10.84 -1.74 15.35
C ALA A 243 9.50 -1.26 14.78
N PRO A 244 9.45 -0.21 13.96
CA PRO A 244 8.23 0.34 13.37
C PRO A 244 7.33 -0.72 12.77
N VAL A 245 6.02 -0.60 13.00
CA VAL A 245 5.01 -1.52 12.46
C VAL A 245 4.67 -1.07 11.04
N THR A 246 5.10 -1.86 10.06
CA THR A 246 5.06 -1.50 8.64
C THR A 246 3.74 -1.76 7.96
N ALA A 247 3.05 -2.85 8.34
CA ALA A 247 1.76 -3.20 7.76
C ALA A 247 0.86 -4.00 8.70
N GLY A 248 -0.46 -3.91 8.48
CA GLY A 248 -1.46 -4.65 9.23
C GLY A 248 -2.65 -5.08 8.38
N ALA A 249 -3.17 -6.29 8.64
CA ALA A 249 -4.32 -6.85 7.94
C ALA A 249 -5.24 -7.63 8.89
N TRP A 250 -6.53 -7.39 8.78
CA TRP A 250 -7.54 -8.15 9.51
C TRP A 250 -7.89 -9.47 8.82
N THR A 251 -8.24 -10.48 9.60
CA THR A 251 -8.96 -11.64 9.06
C THR A 251 -10.36 -11.22 8.59
N PRO A 252 -10.95 -11.88 7.57
CA PRO A 252 -12.26 -11.51 7.03
C PRO A 252 -13.41 -11.56 8.05
N ASP A 253 -13.28 -12.39 9.07
CA ASP A 253 -14.23 -12.49 10.19
C ASP A 253 -13.99 -11.42 11.27
N GLY A 254 -12.87 -10.67 11.19
CA GLY A 254 -12.48 -9.60 12.11
C GLY A 254 -12.04 -10.09 13.49
N ASN A 255 -11.82 -11.40 13.67
CA ASN A 255 -11.44 -11.94 14.97
C ASN A 255 -9.95 -11.71 15.27
N PHE A 256 -9.12 -11.73 14.23
CA PHE A 256 -7.67 -11.56 14.37
C PHE A 256 -7.16 -10.39 13.55
N LEU A 257 -6.12 -9.76 14.09
CA LEU A 257 -5.30 -8.76 13.40
C LEU A 257 -3.90 -9.36 13.20
N CYS A 258 -3.40 -9.33 11.98
CA CYS A 258 -2.03 -9.71 11.65
C CYS A 258 -1.21 -8.43 11.46
N THR A 259 -0.05 -8.32 12.10
CA THR A 259 0.86 -7.17 11.95
C THR A 259 2.28 -7.63 11.71
N VAL A 260 3.01 -6.87 10.92
CA VAL A 260 4.42 -7.08 10.60
C VAL A 260 5.24 -5.82 10.88
N SER A 261 6.54 -5.99 11.08
CA SER A 261 7.44 -4.92 11.46
C SER A 261 8.80 -5.04 10.78
N GLU A 262 9.56 -3.96 10.81
CA GLU A 262 10.96 -3.93 10.39
C GLU A 262 11.88 -4.82 11.23
N ASP A 263 11.45 -5.27 12.43
CA ASP A 263 12.15 -6.27 13.24
C ASP A 263 12.03 -7.70 12.70
N ALA A 264 11.44 -7.86 11.50
CA ALA A 264 11.15 -9.15 10.87
C ALA A 264 10.20 -10.05 11.69
N SER A 265 9.31 -9.47 12.50
CA SER A 265 8.31 -10.21 13.27
C SER A 265 6.93 -10.18 12.62
N LEU A 266 6.18 -11.29 12.78
CA LEU A 266 4.75 -11.41 12.50
C LEU A 266 4.04 -11.76 13.79
N TYR A 267 3.07 -10.94 14.19
CA TYR A 267 2.14 -11.26 15.27
C TYR A 267 0.70 -11.38 14.75
N VAL A 268 -0.04 -12.36 15.29
CA VAL A 268 -1.47 -12.54 15.10
C VAL A 268 -2.17 -12.34 16.42
N TRP A 269 -2.89 -11.25 16.55
CA TRP A 269 -3.50 -10.77 17.78
C TRP A 269 -4.93 -11.26 17.95
N ASP A 270 -5.28 -11.74 19.15
CA ASP A 270 -6.66 -12.02 19.57
C ASP A 270 -7.30 -10.73 20.09
N VAL A 271 -7.91 -9.96 19.20
CA VAL A 271 -8.43 -8.62 19.54
C VAL A 271 -9.56 -8.66 20.55
N TRP A 272 -10.38 -9.69 20.50
CA TRP A 272 -11.63 -9.78 21.28
C TRP A 272 -11.60 -10.80 22.43
N GLY A 273 -10.47 -11.49 22.61
CA GLY A 273 -10.33 -12.55 23.62
C GLY A 273 -11.06 -13.85 23.30
N GLU A 274 -11.55 -14.03 22.08
CA GLU A 274 -12.26 -15.26 21.67
C GLU A 274 -11.31 -16.47 21.55
N ALA A 275 -10.09 -16.26 21.09
CA ALA A 275 -9.08 -17.30 21.06
C ALA A 275 -8.56 -17.61 22.45
N ALA A 276 -8.44 -16.63 23.34
CA ALA A 276 -8.10 -16.85 24.74
C ALA A 276 -9.15 -17.69 25.44
N ALA A 277 -10.43 -17.42 25.22
CA ALA A 277 -11.53 -18.23 25.73
C ALA A 277 -11.53 -19.68 25.20
N ALA A 278 -10.96 -19.90 24.00
CA ALA A 278 -10.78 -21.22 23.37
C ALA A 278 -9.46 -21.91 23.75
N GLY A 279 -8.58 -21.25 24.52
CA GLY A 279 -7.26 -21.78 24.91
C GLY A 279 -6.24 -21.81 23.79
N LEU A 280 -6.35 -20.92 22.79
CA LEU A 280 -5.48 -20.84 21.61
C LEU A 280 -4.41 -19.77 21.69
N VAL A 281 -4.41 -18.95 22.72
CA VAL A 281 -3.39 -17.90 22.86
C VAL A 281 -2.10 -18.45 23.46
N GLU A 282 -1.01 -17.83 23.11
CA GLU A 282 0.30 -18.09 23.66
C GLU A 282 0.43 -17.63 25.11
N SER A 283 1.59 -17.85 25.72
CA SER A 283 1.85 -17.52 27.15
C SER A 283 1.70 -16.03 27.47
N ASN A 284 1.82 -15.14 26.50
CA ASN A 284 1.64 -13.69 26.65
C ASN A 284 0.14 -13.29 26.79
N GLY A 285 -0.80 -14.20 26.51
CA GLY A 285 -2.24 -13.97 26.62
C GLY A 285 -2.85 -13.07 25.54
N GLN A 286 -2.08 -12.60 24.56
CA GLN A 286 -2.51 -11.64 23.55
C GLN A 286 -2.38 -12.16 22.11
N THR A 287 -1.36 -12.97 21.84
CA THR A 287 -1.11 -13.50 20.50
C THR A 287 -1.55 -14.94 20.38
N THR A 288 -1.98 -15.31 19.19
CA THR A 288 -2.22 -16.71 18.78
C THR A 288 -1.07 -17.25 17.94
N VAL A 289 -0.29 -16.34 17.35
CA VAL A 289 0.94 -16.65 16.59
C VAL A 289 1.95 -15.54 16.85
N SER A 290 3.17 -15.95 17.20
CA SER A 290 4.34 -15.09 17.31
C SER A 290 5.48 -15.72 16.54
N LEU A 291 5.86 -15.12 15.43
CA LEU A 291 6.99 -15.53 14.61
C LEU A 291 7.98 -14.40 14.51
N THR A 292 9.20 -14.64 14.94
CA THR A 292 10.26 -13.64 14.99
C THR A 292 11.53 -14.17 14.31
N ALA A 293 12.56 -13.37 14.23
CA ALA A 293 13.87 -13.76 13.71
C ALA A 293 14.52 -14.92 14.48
N GLU A 294 14.01 -15.29 15.67
CA GLU A 294 14.48 -16.46 16.44
C GLU A 294 14.05 -17.78 15.82
N ASP A 295 12.93 -17.84 15.09
CA ASP A 295 12.54 -19.04 14.34
C ASP A 295 13.29 -19.10 13.00
N GLN A 296 14.33 -19.94 12.92
CA GLN A 296 15.15 -20.11 11.72
C GLN A 296 14.37 -20.44 10.45
N ARG A 297 13.16 -21.00 10.56
CA ARG A 297 12.30 -21.30 9.41
C ARG A 297 11.58 -20.08 8.90
N PHE A 298 11.36 -19.08 9.78
CA PHE A 298 10.65 -17.84 9.49
C PHE A 298 11.61 -16.71 9.11
N VAL A 299 12.85 -16.77 9.52
CA VAL A 299 13.85 -15.70 9.33
C VAL A 299 13.79 -15.06 7.94
N VAL A 300 13.72 -13.76 7.93
CA VAL A 300 13.93 -12.88 6.77
C VAL A 300 15.07 -11.94 7.14
N GLU A 301 16.08 -11.84 6.30
CA GLU A 301 17.16 -10.88 6.50
C GLU A 301 16.64 -9.49 6.13
N GLY A 302 16.59 -8.58 7.08
CA GLY A 302 15.93 -7.28 6.96
C GLY A 302 14.50 -7.31 7.50
N GLY A 303 13.70 -6.27 7.21
CA GLY A 303 12.35 -6.12 7.72
C GLY A 303 11.28 -6.89 6.94
N LEU A 304 10.07 -6.89 7.50
CA LEU A 304 8.84 -7.24 6.78
C LEU A 304 8.09 -5.94 6.45
N TYR A 305 7.59 -5.82 5.22
CA TYR A 305 6.99 -4.57 4.72
C TYR A 305 5.55 -4.74 4.27
N SER A 306 5.11 -5.94 3.97
CA SER A 306 3.76 -6.20 3.49
C SER A 306 3.11 -7.42 4.13
N VAL A 307 1.79 -7.37 4.29
CA VAL A 307 0.99 -8.45 4.85
C VAL A 307 -0.35 -8.56 4.12
N ALA A 308 -0.77 -9.78 3.81
CA ALA A 308 -2.09 -10.05 3.24
C ALA A 308 -2.69 -11.31 3.84
N VAL A 309 -4.00 -11.29 4.08
CA VAL A 309 -4.77 -12.44 4.57
C VAL A 309 -5.63 -13.00 3.44
N ASP A 310 -5.70 -14.33 3.32
CA ASP A 310 -6.51 -14.95 2.29
C ASP A 310 -8.02 -14.73 2.53
N PRO A 311 -8.86 -14.73 1.48
CA PRO A 311 -10.30 -14.45 1.61
C PRO A 311 -11.08 -15.42 2.51
N LYS A 312 -10.47 -16.55 2.90
CA LYS A 312 -11.06 -17.51 3.83
C LYS A 312 -10.60 -17.33 5.28
N GLY A 313 -9.62 -16.43 5.51
CA GLY A 313 -9.02 -16.22 6.83
C GLY A 313 -8.24 -17.43 7.33
N THR A 314 -7.62 -18.20 6.43
CA THR A 314 -6.90 -19.43 6.78
C THR A 314 -5.40 -19.33 6.67
N LEU A 315 -4.94 -18.35 5.89
CA LEU A 315 -3.54 -18.10 5.57
C LEU A 315 -3.22 -16.61 5.70
N VAL A 316 -2.02 -16.32 6.14
CA VAL A 316 -1.41 -15.00 6.01
C VAL A 316 -0.13 -15.14 5.19
N ALA A 317 0.08 -14.22 4.26
CA ALA A 317 1.33 -14.03 3.54
C ALA A 317 2.00 -12.77 4.08
N VAL A 318 3.30 -12.83 4.32
CA VAL A 318 4.13 -11.69 4.67
C VAL A 318 5.26 -11.57 3.69
N GLY A 319 5.54 -10.36 3.24
CA GLY A 319 6.60 -10.02 2.31
C GLY A 319 7.64 -9.13 3.00
N GLY A 320 8.89 -9.35 2.67
CA GLY A 320 10.00 -8.64 3.30
C GLY A 320 11.17 -8.43 2.37
N ALA A 321 12.28 -8.01 2.96
CA ALA A 321 13.51 -7.70 2.27
C ALA A 321 14.02 -8.86 1.39
N GLY A 322 14.71 -8.49 0.31
CA GLY A 322 15.38 -9.40 -0.60
C GLY A 322 14.44 -10.41 -1.30
N GLY A 323 13.18 -10.05 -1.54
CA GLY A 323 12.21 -10.89 -2.25
C GLY A 323 11.62 -12.04 -1.43
N ALA A 324 11.82 -12.03 -0.11
CA ALA A 324 11.36 -13.10 0.76
C ALA A 324 9.85 -13.02 1.02
N ILE A 325 9.15 -14.16 0.87
CA ILE A 325 7.75 -14.30 1.26
C ILE A 325 7.62 -15.51 2.20
N ARG A 326 6.86 -15.35 3.27
CA ARG A 326 6.49 -16.44 4.18
C ARG A 326 4.99 -16.62 4.20
N ILE A 327 4.53 -17.85 4.08
CA ILE A 327 3.10 -18.19 4.16
C ILE A 327 2.87 -18.95 5.47
N VAL A 328 1.99 -18.44 6.30
CA VAL A 328 1.71 -18.95 7.63
C VAL A 328 0.23 -19.29 7.77
N SER A 329 -0.08 -20.40 8.43
CA SER A 329 -1.46 -20.78 8.74
C SER A 329 -2.03 -19.91 9.85
N LEU A 330 -3.27 -19.46 9.69
CA LEU A 330 -4.01 -18.73 10.72
C LEU A 330 -4.81 -19.67 11.61
N PRO A 331 -5.06 -19.30 12.89
CA PRO A 331 -5.93 -20.03 13.78
C PRO A 331 -7.37 -20.00 13.29
N ARG A 332 -8.15 -21.02 13.68
CA ARG A 332 -9.58 -21.10 13.40
C ARG A 332 -10.36 -21.31 14.68
N LEU A 333 -11.34 -20.46 14.91
CA LEU A 333 -12.31 -20.64 15.98
C LEU A 333 -13.48 -21.48 15.49
N ALA A 334 -14.02 -22.34 16.32
CA ALA A 334 -15.23 -23.10 15.97
C ALA A 334 -16.39 -22.16 15.72
N SER A 335 -17.02 -22.23 14.53
CA SER A 335 -18.17 -21.36 14.24
C SER A 335 -19.36 -21.65 15.15
N SER A 336 -19.87 -20.64 15.83
CA SER A 336 -21.04 -20.72 16.69
C SER A 336 -22.34 -21.07 15.95
N ALA A 337 -22.33 -21.06 14.61
CA ALA A 337 -23.51 -21.26 13.77
C ALA A 337 -24.05 -22.71 13.72
N GLN A 338 -23.35 -23.70 14.28
CA GLN A 338 -23.81 -25.11 14.34
C GLN A 338 -24.34 -25.60 15.69
N ALA A 339 -24.65 -24.69 16.62
CA ALA A 339 -25.29 -25.04 17.90
C ALA A 339 -26.80 -25.26 17.77
N GLY A 340 -27.29 -25.87 16.66
CA GLY A 340 -28.69 -26.18 16.38
C GLY A 340 -28.95 -27.67 16.27
N LYS A 341 -29.58 -28.25 17.34
CA LYS A 341 -30.32 -29.51 17.40
C LYS A 341 -29.60 -30.80 16.96
N GLY A 342 -29.10 -31.55 17.94
CA GLY A 342 -28.78 -32.97 17.79
C GLY A 342 -27.49 -33.36 18.51
N GLY A 343 -27.62 -33.79 19.78
CA GLY A 343 -26.50 -34.23 20.60
C GLY A 343 -25.63 -35.33 20.00
N LYS A 344 -24.45 -34.93 19.59
CA LYS A 344 -23.24 -35.72 19.63
C LYS A 344 -22.13 -34.76 20.00
N SER A 345 -21.32 -35.11 20.98
CA SER A 345 -20.16 -34.34 21.45
C SER A 345 -19.33 -33.89 20.24
N LYS A 346 -19.21 -32.59 20.01
CA LYS A 346 -18.30 -32.02 19.00
C LYS A 346 -16.90 -32.42 19.45
N SER A 347 -16.20 -33.13 18.60
CA SER A 347 -14.78 -33.45 18.81
C SER A 347 -14.00 -32.14 18.84
N ALA A 348 -12.95 -32.07 19.68
CA ALA A 348 -11.98 -30.97 19.76
C ALA A 348 -11.22 -30.69 18.42
N SER A 349 -11.66 -31.32 17.31
CA SER A 349 -11.05 -31.23 15.98
C SER A 349 -11.42 -30.01 15.17
N ASP A 350 -12.37 -29.17 15.64
CA ASP A 350 -12.82 -27.98 14.89
C ASP A 350 -12.05 -26.69 15.25
N VAL A 351 -11.21 -26.76 16.28
CA VAL A 351 -10.34 -25.68 16.74
C VAL A 351 -8.92 -25.99 16.30
N VAL A 352 -8.35 -25.19 15.43
CA VAL A 352 -7.00 -25.36 14.89
C VAL A 352 -6.13 -24.18 15.31
N GLY A 353 -5.01 -24.48 15.98
CA GLY A 353 -3.94 -23.51 16.22
C GLY A 353 -3.29 -23.07 14.91
N GLY A 354 -2.88 -21.80 14.83
CA GLY A 354 -2.14 -21.23 13.70
C GLY A 354 -0.62 -21.40 13.86
N GLY A 355 0.14 -20.63 13.07
CA GLY A 355 1.58 -20.46 13.21
C GLY A 355 2.43 -21.49 12.46
N GLN A 356 1.83 -22.39 11.67
CA GLN A 356 2.61 -23.26 10.82
C GLN A 356 3.10 -22.53 9.57
N ILE A 357 4.39 -22.55 9.32
CA ILE A 357 5.00 -22.03 8.09
C ILE A 357 4.77 -23.05 6.99
N LEU A 358 3.91 -22.71 6.03
CA LEU A 358 3.47 -23.58 4.95
C LEU A 358 4.36 -23.48 3.72
N ALA A 359 4.92 -22.30 3.48
CA ALA A 359 5.87 -22.04 2.40
C ALA A 359 6.82 -20.92 2.76
N ALA A 360 8.05 -21.02 2.27
CA ALA A 360 9.06 -19.98 2.23
C ALA A 360 9.42 -19.79 0.76
N LEU A 361 9.14 -18.63 0.20
CA LEU A 361 9.30 -18.31 -1.22
C LEU A 361 10.35 -17.20 -1.35
N GLN A 362 11.07 -17.24 -2.45
CA GLN A 362 12.08 -16.25 -2.84
C GLN A 362 11.91 -16.04 -4.32
N THR A 363 11.44 -14.87 -4.76
CA THR A 363 10.99 -14.71 -6.14
C THR A 363 11.45 -13.43 -6.83
N ALA A 364 11.95 -12.49 -6.07
CA ALA A 364 12.42 -11.20 -6.54
C ALA A 364 13.84 -10.95 -6.02
N SER A 365 14.52 -9.99 -6.60
CA SER A 365 15.86 -9.58 -6.18
C SER A 365 15.84 -8.54 -5.06
N ASP A 366 14.70 -7.90 -4.85
CA ASP A 366 14.51 -6.84 -3.87
C ASP A 366 13.24 -7.03 -3.04
N SER A 367 12.95 -6.13 -2.11
CA SER A 367 11.86 -6.20 -1.13
C SER A 367 10.49 -6.43 -1.75
N ILE A 368 9.63 -7.17 -1.05
CA ILE A 368 8.22 -7.36 -1.38
C ILE A 368 7.38 -6.39 -0.57
N GLU A 369 6.92 -5.33 -1.19
CA GLU A 369 6.14 -4.27 -0.53
C GLU A 369 4.64 -4.33 -0.80
N ALA A 370 4.23 -5.09 -1.81
CA ALA A 370 2.84 -5.24 -2.17
C ALA A 370 2.40 -6.69 -2.23
N LEU A 371 1.37 -7.05 -1.47
CA LEU A 371 0.76 -8.39 -1.44
C LEU A 371 -0.76 -8.30 -1.58
N SER A 372 -1.34 -9.20 -2.36
CA SER A 372 -2.81 -9.29 -2.50
C SER A 372 -3.25 -10.73 -2.72
N PHE A 373 -4.32 -11.13 -2.04
CA PHE A 373 -4.98 -12.41 -2.27
C PHE A 373 -6.30 -12.25 -3.02
N THR A 374 -6.65 -13.25 -3.83
CA THR A 374 -8.00 -13.39 -4.41
C THR A 374 -8.43 -14.85 -4.45
N THR A 375 -9.73 -15.03 -4.64
CA THR A 375 -10.29 -16.30 -5.12
C THR A 375 -10.86 -16.10 -6.52
N ALA A 376 -10.51 -16.98 -7.45
CA ALA A 376 -10.99 -16.90 -8.83
C ALA A 376 -11.56 -18.23 -9.29
N ALA A 377 -12.66 -18.19 -10.08
CA ALA A 377 -13.25 -19.39 -10.63
C ALA A 377 -12.39 -19.93 -11.78
N GLY A 378 -11.89 -21.17 -11.64
CA GLY A 378 -11.05 -21.84 -12.64
C GLY A 378 -11.84 -22.74 -13.62
N GLY A 379 -13.12 -22.95 -13.38
CA GLY A 379 -14.02 -23.84 -14.10
C GLY A 379 -15.18 -24.31 -13.22
N PRO A 380 -16.10 -25.14 -13.71
CA PRO A 380 -17.22 -25.61 -12.91
C PRO A 380 -16.76 -26.31 -11.63
N GLY A 381 -17.02 -25.68 -10.48
CA GLY A 381 -16.67 -26.22 -9.15
C GLY A 381 -15.20 -26.09 -8.75
N GLN A 382 -14.34 -25.47 -9.55
CA GLN A 382 -12.94 -25.19 -9.19
C GLN A 382 -12.78 -23.73 -8.79
N ILE A 383 -12.31 -23.50 -7.57
CA ILE A 383 -11.94 -22.18 -7.07
C ILE A 383 -10.43 -22.23 -6.80
N SER A 384 -9.68 -21.34 -7.42
CA SER A 384 -8.25 -21.14 -7.15
C SER A 384 -8.08 -19.95 -6.21
N THR A 385 -7.26 -20.11 -5.18
CA THR A 385 -6.78 -18.99 -4.36
C THR A 385 -5.42 -18.57 -4.90
N LEU A 386 -5.30 -17.30 -5.28
CA LEU A 386 -4.08 -16.73 -5.86
C LEU A 386 -3.50 -15.70 -4.91
N LEU A 387 -2.17 -15.61 -4.89
CA LEU A 387 -1.39 -14.57 -4.21
C LEU A 387 -0.58 -13.83 -5.26
N ALA A 388 -0.71 -12.51 -5.33
CA ALA A 388 0.18 -11.64 -6.09
C ALA A 388 1.16 -10.96 -5.14
N ALA A 389 2.40 -10.84 -5.58
CA ALA A 389 3.48 -10.16 -4.88
C ALA A 389 4.18 -9.19 -5.84
N GLY A 390 4.25 -7.92 -5.47
CA GLY A 390 4.96 -6.85 -6.16
C GLY A 390 6.25 -6.51 -5.42
N SER A 391 7.32 -6.33 -6.18
CA SER A 391 8.66 -6.06 -5.67
C SER A 391 9.15 -4.67 -6.05
N VAL A 392 10.09 -4.17 -5.27
CA VAL A 392 10.85 -2.95 -5.56
C VAL A 392 11.66 -3.07 -6.85
N ASP A 393 12.02 -4.30 -7.27
CA ASP A 393 12.72 -4.55 -8.54
C ASP A 393 11.82 -4.44 -9.81
N GLY A 394 10.59 -3.94 -9.69
CA GLY A 394 9.65 -3.76 -10.80
C GLY A 394 8.92 -5.03 -11.24
N SER A 395 9.20 -6.16 -10.62
CA SER A 395 8.58 -7.44 -10.97
C SER A 395 7.33 -7.75 -10.18
N VAL A 396 6.41 -8.51 -10.78
CA VAL A 396 5.21 -9.03 -10.12
C VAL A 396 5.15 -10.55 -10.29
N THR A 397 5.05 -11.27 -9.19
CA THR A 397 4.91 -12.75 -9.22
C THR A 397 3.56 -13.17 -8.65
N VAL A 398 2.88 -14.08 -9.36
CA VAL A 398 1.58 -14.63 -8.93
C VAL A 398 1.72 -16.12 -8.66
N PHE A 399 1.24 -16.53 -7.48
CA PHE A 399 1.28 -17.90 -6.98
C PHE A 399 -0.11 -18.52 -6.89
N ASP A 400 -0.19 -19.85 -7.05
CA ASP A 400 -1.41 -20.64 -6.85
C ASP A 400 -1.33 -21.39 -5.50
N ALA A 401 -2.10 -20.92 -4.51
CA ALA A 401 -2.14 -21.54 -3.18
C ALA A 401 -2.64 -22.99 -3.22
N GLY A 402 -3.55 -23.34 -4.13
CA GLY A 402 -4.04 -24.68 -4.33
C GLY A 402 -2.98 -25.65 -4.88
N ARG A 403 -1.91 -25.13 -5.45
CA ARG A 403 -0.76 -25.88 -5.97
C ARG A 403 0.52 -25.65 -5.15
N ARG A 404 0.39 -25.56 -3.84
CA ARG A 404 1.49 -25.36 -2.90
C ARG A 404 2.32 -24.12 -3.22
N PHE A 405 1.66 -23.03 -3.59
CA PHE A 405 2.29 -21.76 -3.97
C PHE A 405 3.28 -21.89 -5.15
N ALA A 406 3.00 -22.81 -6.08
CA ALA A 406 3.73 -22.83 -7.34
C ALA A 406 3.50 -21.52 -8.09
N VAL A 407 4.56 -21.01 -8.73
CA VAL A 407 4.48 -19.81 -9.57
C VAL A 407 3.51 -20.09 -10.73
N ARG A 408 2.48 -19.27 -10.83
CA ARG A 408 1.52 -19.31 -11.91
C ARG A 408 1.88 -18.34 -13.02
N ARG A 409 2.37 -17.17 -12.64
CA ARG A 409 2.80 -16.13 -13.58
C ARG A 409 3.96 -15.36 -12.95
N SER A 410 4.96 -15.05 -13.76
CA SER A 410 6.01 -14.09 -13.45
C SER A 410 5.96 -13.00 -14.50
N LEU A 411 5.81 -11.77 -14.08
CA LEU A 411 5.77 -10.56 -14.89
C LEU A 411 7.06 -9.78 -14.59
N VAL A 412 8.14 -10.21 -15.22
CA VAL A 412 9.45 -9.54 -15.09
C VAL A 412 9.37 -8.21 -15.84
N GLY A 413 9.84 -7.12 -15.20
CA GLY A 413 9.74 -5.78 -15.78
C GLY A 413 8.30 -5.31 -15.95
N ALA A 414 7.38 -5.77 -15.10
CA ALA A 414 5.98 -5.30 -15.10
C ALA A 414 5.89 -3.78 -14.93
N HIS A 415 6.84 -3.18 -14.21
CA HIS A 415 7.05 -1.76 -14.02
C HIS A 415 8.51 -1.39 -14.30
N GLU A 416 9.11 -2.03 -15.35
CA GLU A 416 10.52 -1.85 -15.70
C GLU A 416 11.44 -2.15 -14.50
N ASP A 417 12.30 -1.21 -14.11
CA ASP A 417 13.16 -1.32 -12.92
C ASP A 417 12.63 -0.44 -11.75
N PHE A 418 11.37 0.03 -11.83
CA PHE A 418 10.76 0.88 -10.81
C PHE A 418 9.91 0.08 -9.83
N SER A 419 9.91 0.50 -8.57
CA SER A 419 9.15 -0.17 -7.49
C SER A 419 7.67 -0.35 -7.82
N VAL A 420 7.17 -1.58 -7.58
CA VAL A 420 5.74 -1.90 -7.62
C VAL A 420 5.13 -1.50 -6.28
N VAL A 421 4.43 -0.37 -6.26
CA VAL A 421 3.87 0.20 -5.04
C VAL A 421 2.62 -0.55 -4.56
N LYS A 422 1.74 -0.94 -5.49
CA LYS A 422 0.51 -1.65 -5.13
C LYS A 422 0.11 -2.70 -6.17
N VAL A 423 -0.33 -3.85 -5.66
CA VAL A 423 -0.99 -4.90 -6.44
C VAL A 423 -2.37 -5.19 -5.86
N GLU A 424 -3.41 -5.26 -6.67
CA GLU A 424 -4.75 -5.55 -6.19
C GLU A 424 -5.57 -6.30 -7.26
N PHE A 425 -6.14 -7.42 -6.86
CA PHE A 425 -7.06 -8.15 -7.75
C PHE A 425 -8.41 -7.45 -7.85
N VAL A 426 -9.00 -7.46 -9.04
CA VAL A 426 -10.43 -7.24 -9.17
C VAL A 426 -11.15 -8.40 -8.47
N LYS A 427 -12.13 -8.09 -7.63
CA LYS A 427 -12.78 -9.04 -6.72
C LYS A 427 -13.25 -10.30 -7.43
N ASN A 428 -12.85 -11.47 -6.89
CA ASN A 428 -13.22 -12.80 -7.39
C ASN A 428 -12.89 -13.06 -8.87
N SER A 429 -11.89 -12.39 -9.43
CA SER A 429 -11.52 -12.50 -10.83
C SER A 429 -10.06 -12.93 -11.04
N TRP A 430 -9.68 -13.12 -12.30
CA TRP A 430 -8.32 -13.36 -12.75
C TRP A 430 -7.61 -12.07 -13.20
N LEU A 431 -8.26 -10.93 -13.00
CA LEU A 431 -7.69 -9.64 -13.35
C LEU A 431 -6.90 -9.09 -12.17
N LEU A 432 -5.66 -8.74 -12.42
CA LEU A 432 -4.75 -8.09 -11.48
C LEU A 432 -4.47 -6.67 -11.95
N THR A 433 -4.57 -5.69 -11.08
CA THR A 433 -4.15 -4.31 -11.34
C THR A 433 -2.89 -4.04 -10.54
N THR A 434 -1.91 -3.38 -11.16
CA THR A 434 -0.64 -3.01 -10.55
C THR A 434 -0.33 -1.55 -10.83
N CYS A 435 0.36 -0.88 -9.92
CA CYS A 435 0.92 0.44 -10.14
C CYS A 435 2.35 0.52 -9.59
N GLY A 436 3.14 1.42 -10.12
CA GLY A 436 4.53 1.58 -9.73
C GLY A 436 5.02 3.02 -9.83
N MET A 437 6.29 3.20 -9.44
CA MET A 437 7.00 4.46 -9.52
C MET A 437 7.33 4.89 -10.96
N ASP A 438 7.07 4.03 -11.95
CA ASP A 438 7.08 4.37 -13.38
C ASP A 438 5.90 5.25 -13.83
N GLY A 439 5.00 5.65 -12.92
CA GLY A 439 3.84 6.49 -13.20
C GLY A 439 2.70 5.80 -13.96
N VAL A 440 2.77 4.49 -14.12
CA VAL A 440 1.84 3.72 -14.95
C VAL A 440 0.99 2.77 -14.12
N VAL A 441 -0.27 2.63 -14.52
CA VAL A 441 -1.15 1.58 -13.99
C VAL A 441 -1.39 0.54 -15.06
N ARG A 442 -1.24 -0.74 -14.72
CA ARG A 442 -1.41 -1.85 -15.66
C ARG A 442 -2.44 -2.85 -15.16
N ARG A 443 -3.21 -3.41 -16.09
CA ARG A 443 -4.15 -4.50 -15.81
C ARG A 443 -3.77 -5.76 -16.58
N TRP A 444 -3.74 -6.87 -15.87
CA TRP A 444 -3.30 -8.16 -16.36
C TRP A 444 -4.41 -9.21 -16.28
N ASP A 445 -4.64 -10.00 -17.34
CA ASP A 445 -5.43 -11.23 -17.26
C ASP A 445 -4.51 -12.44 -17.09
N LEU A 446 -4.53 -13.04 -15.93
CA LEU A 446 -3.65 -14.16 -15.58
C LEU A 446 -3.98 -15.48 -16.31
N ARG A 447 -5.04 -15.53 -17.13
CA ARG A 447 -5.40 -16.65 -17.99
C ARG A 447 -4.79 -16.55 -19.37
N ALA A 448 -4.48 -15.33 -19.83
CA ALA A 448 -3.94 -15.10 -21.17
C ALA A 448 -2.56 -15.77 -21.31
N GLN A 449 -2.25 -16.24 -22.54
CA GLN A 449 -0.95 -16.90 -22.84
C GLN A 449 0.15 -15.89 -23.15
N ASP A 450 -0.20 -14.75 -23.75
CA ASP A 450 0.74 -13.76 -24.30
C ASP A 450 1.02 -12.62 -23.31
N GLY A 451 1.70 -12.92 -22.18
CA GLY A 451 2.04 -11.91 -21.16
C GLY A 451 0.88 -11.40 -20.33
N GLY A 452 -0.33 -11.36 -20.87
CA GLY A 452 -1.58 -11.06 -20.16
C GLY A 452 -1.87 -9.59 -19.92
N LEU A 453 -1.10 -8.66 -20.45
CA LEU A 453 -1.40 -7.22 -20.37
C LEU A 453 -2.71 -6.93 -21.12
N VAL A 454 -3.74 -6.47 -20.39
CA VAL A 454 -5.06 -6.14 -20.95
C VAL A 454 -5.14 -4.65 -21.25
N LYS A 455 -4.62 -3.84 -20.34
CA LYS A 455 -4.68 -2.39 -20.45
C LYS A 455 -3.54 -1.73 -19.67
N GLU A 456 -3.08 -0.64 -20.20
CA GLU A 456 -2.13 0.27 -19.59
C GLU A 456 -2.77 1.65 -19.55
N TRP A 457 -2.60 2.39 -18.46
CA TRP A 457 -3.07 3.75 -18.29
C TRP A 457 -1.88 4.63 -17.91
N LYS A 458 -1.71 5.70 -18.67
CA LYS A 458 -0.68 6.73 -18.48
C LYS A 458 -1.33 8.07 -18.16
N GLY A 459 -0.61 8.92 -17.47
CA GLY A 459 -1.10 10.25 -17.13
C GLY A 459 -0.31 10.94 -16.02
N HIS A 460 0.32 10.15 -15.12
CA HIS A 460 1.32 10.67 -14.18
C HIS A 460 2.67 10.83 -14.89
N ARG A 461 3.55 11.68 -14.33
CA ARG A 461 4.83 12.04 -15.01
C ARG A 461 5.76 10.84 -15.23
N GLY A 462 5.95 10.01 -14.19
CA GLY A 462 6.63 8.71 -14.33
C GLY A 462 8.09 8.76 -14.73
N ASP A 463 8.78 9.86 -14.44
CA ASP A 463 10.18 10.08 -14.82
C ASP A 463 11.20 9.62 -13.75
N GLY A 464 10.71 9.04 -12.65
CA GLY A 464 11.56 8.56 -11.54
C GLY A 464 12.03 9.64 -10.58
N GLU A 465 11.85 10.92 -10.92
CA GLU A 465 12.20 12.09 -10.06
C GLU A 465 10.96 12.80 -9.50
N GLY A 466 9.85 12.09 -9.35
CA GLY A 466 8.58 12.62 -8.88
C GLY A 466 7.50 12.44 -9.93
N GLY A 467 6.63 11.49 -9.78
CA GLY A 467 5.54 11.22 -10.72
C GLY A 467 5.11 9.76 -10.70
N GLY A 468 5.58 9.00 -9.72
CA GLY A 468 5.15 7.64 -9.45
C GLY A 468 3.67 7.59 -9.02
N VAL A 469 3.04 6.44 -9.20
CA VAL A 469 1.71 6.17 -8.67
C VAL A 469 1.85 5.58 -7.27
N LEU A 470 1.56 6.37 -6.24
CA LEU A 470 1.71 5.98 -4.83
C LEU A 470 0.55 5.11 -4.32
N GLY A 471 -0.56 5.06 -5.06
CA GLY A 471 -1.67 4.19 -4.72
C GLY A 471 -2.82 4.30 -5.71
N PHE A 472 -3.73 3.33 -5.66
CA PHE A 472 -4.97 3.36 -6.43
C PHE A 472 -6.12 2.69 -5.69
N VAL A 473 -7.34 2.98 -6.13
CA VAL A 473 -8.56 2.27 -5.76
C VAL A 473 -9.36 1.92 -7.02
N GLN A 474 -10.02 0.75 -7.03
CA GLN A 474 -10.72 0.25 -8.22
C GLN A 474 -12.13 -0.29 -7.96
N GLY A 475 -12.55 -0.28 -6.68
CA GLY A 475 -13.83 -0.91 -6.29
C GLY A 475 -13.88 -2.41 -6.54
N GLU A 476 -15.06 -2.99 -6.37
CA GLU A 476 -15.25 -4.43 -6.54
C GLU A 476 -15.28 -4.87 -8.00
N THR A 477 -15.76 -4.02 -8.91
CA THR A 477 -15.93 -4.34 -10.34
C THR A 477 -14.68 -4.07 -11.17
N GLY A 478 -13.82 -3.17 -10.70
CA GLY A 478 -12.64 -2.73 -11.43
C GLY A 478 -12.94 -1.90 -12.69
N GLU A 479 -14.18 -1.42 -12.86
CA GLU A 479 -14.57 -0.61 -14.03
C GLU A 479 -13.94 0.78 -14.04
N ARG A 480 -13.63 1.29 -12.87
CA ARG A 480 -12.98 2.59 -12.72
C ARG A 480 -11.77 2.45 -11.80
N VAL A 481 -10.65 3.04 -12.19
CA VAL A 481 -9.43 3.11 -11.40
C VAL A 481 -9.16 4.57 -11.07
N VAL A 482 -8.94 4.88 -9.80
CA VAL A 482 -8.56 6.21 -9.34
C VAL A 482 -7.20 6.12 -8.69
N THR A 483 -6.27 6.94 -9.11
CA THR A 483 -4.88 6.91 -8.68
C THR A 483 -4.53 8.13 -7.85
N ALA A 484 -3.55 7.99 -6.99
CA ALA A 484 -2.89 9.05 -6.24
C ALA A 484 -1.42 9.08 -6.67
N GLY A 485 -0.95 10.23 -7.14
CA GLY A 485 0.40 10.40 -7.68
C GLY A 485 1.31 11.21 -6.78
N ASP A 486 2.59 10.93 -6.94
CA ASP A 486 3.68 11.69 -6.35
C ASP A 486 3.79 13.12 -6.95
N ASP A 487 3.20 13.31 -8.12
CA ASP A 487 3.07 14.60 -8.80
C ASP A 487 1.95 15.50 -8.27
N GLY A 488 1.33 15.15 -7.14
CA GLY A 488 0.24 15.90 -6.52
C GLY A 488 -1.11 15.76 -7.24
N VAL A 489 -1.22 14.86 -8.21
CA VAL A 489 -2.42 14.72 -9.03
C VAL A 489 -3.17 13.43 -8.71
N VAL A 490 -4.49 13.51 -8.73
CA VAL A 490 -5.39 12.35 -8.67
C VAL A 490 -6.03 12.17 -10.03
N LEU A 491 -5.86 11.00 -10.64
CA LEU A 491 -6.38 10.70 -11.96
C LEU A 491 -7.48 9.63 -11.90
N VAL A 492 -8.46 9.75 -12.78
CA VAL A 492 -9.56 8.79 -12.90
C VAL A 492 -9.49 8.15 -14.28
N PHE A 493 -9.40 6.83 -14.31
CA PHE A 493 -9.36 6.03 -15.53
C PHE A 493 -10.57 5.11 -15.63
N GLU A 494 -11.01 4.83 -16.86
CA GLU A 494 -12.00 3.79 -17.16
C GLU A 494 -11.30 2.52 -17.65
N ALA A 495 -11.81 1.35 -17.19
CA ALA A 495 -11.25 0.03 -17.50
C ALA A 495 -11.68 -0.52 -18.89
#